data_63f74acf1bafd603d3fb1d6e210f78e9
#
_entry.id   63f74acf1bafd603d3fb1d6e210f78e9
#
_cell.length_a   1.000
_cell.length_b   1.000
_cell.length_c   1.000
_cell.angle_alpha   90.00
_cell.angle_beta   90.00
_cell.angle_gamma   90.00
#
_symmetry.space_group_name_H-M   'P 1'
#
loop_
_entity.id
_entity.type
_entity.pdbx_description
1 polymer ?
#
loop_
_entity_poly.entity_id
_entity_poly.type
_entity_poly.pdbx_seq_one_letter_code
_entity_poly.pdbx_strand_id
1 'polypeptide(L)'
;PRVRRQRQMCIRDSKFILFHDGEKVKVARGVNSLQTTTQDKGDAWKKIKMVEVMDMIQTDIRTTAQDSYIGKYANSYDNKCLLVTAIKGYLVGLEQSGILQAGSSSVGIDLAHQEAYLQSVGTDTSKMSQQEIKEANTADKVFLEASIKILDAIEDISLNITI
;
A
#
# COMPACT_ATOMS: atom_id res chain seq x y z
N PRO A 1 15.84 21.21 -23.24
CA PRO A 1 15.59 20.05 -24.09
C PRO A 1 16.34 18.77 -23.67
N ARG A 2 17.65 18.85 -23.31
CA ARG A 2 18.46 17.67 -22.90
C ARG A 2 17.96 17.02 -21.61
N VAL A 3 17.68 17.80 -20.57
CA VAL A 3 17.22 17.31 -19.26
C VAL A 3 15.88 16.58 -19.38
N ARG A 4 14.94 17.10 -20.20
CA ARG A 4 13.65 16.46 -20.45
C ARG A 4 13.79 15.09 -21.14
N ARG A 5 14.71 14.98 -22.12
CA ARG A 5 15.03 13.71 -22.79
C ARG A 5 15.62 12.69 -21.80
N GLN A 6 16.56 13.10 -20.94
CA GLN A 6 17.16 12.23 -19.94
C GLN A 6 16.13 11.71 -18.95
N ARG A 7 15.22 12.58 -18.45
CA ARG A 7 14.13 12.16 -17.54
C ARG A 7 13.19 11.16 -18.19
N GLN A 8 12.82 11.33 -19.46
CA GLN A 8 12.00 10.38 -20.20
C GLN A 8 12.70 9.04 -20.43
N MET A 9 14.00 9.06 -20.71
CA MET A 9 14.81 7.83 -20.84
C MET A 9 14.86 7.05 -19.51
N CYS A 10 15.01 7.74 -18.36
CA CYS A 10 15.04 7.10 -17.05
C CYS A 10 13.78 6.28 -16.79
N ILE A 11 12.59 6.83 -17.11
CA ILE A 11 11.33 6.14 -16.91
C ILE A 11 11.23 4.91 -17.82
N ARG A 12 11.56 5.07 -19.09
CA ARG A 12 11.46 4.01 -20.09
C ARG A 12 12.44 2.88 -19.84
N ASP A 13 13.68 3.24 -19.47
CA ASP A 13 14.78 2.27 -19.34
C ASP A 13 15.02 1.84 -17.88
N SER A 14 14.18 2.30 -16.93
CA SER A 14 14.29 2.01 -15.47
C SER A 14 15.72 2.20 -14.95
N LYS A 15 16.34 3.35 -15.30
CA LYS A 15 17.70 3.68 -14.89
C LYS A 15 17.71 4.88 -13.95
N PHE A 16 18.32 4.71 -12.80
CA PHE A 16 18.63 5.80 -11.90
C PHE A 16 19.79 6.62 -12.49
N ILE A 17 19.54 7.89 -12.81
CA ILE A 17 20.52 8.76 -13.46
C ILE A 17 20.68 10.05 -12.67
N LEU A 18 21.93 10.46 -12.49
CA LEU A 18 22.30 11.78 -12.00
C LEU A 18 22.57 12.70 -13.18
N PHE A 19 22.22 13.97 -13.05
CA PHE A 19 22.56 15.00 -14.03
C PHE A 19 23.06 16.26 -13.34
N HIS A 20 23.89 17.02 -14.03
CA HIS A 20 24.41 18.32 -13.59
C HIS A 20 23.59 19.43 -14.28
N ASP A 21 22.99 20.34 -13.50
CA ASP A 21 22.12 21.41 -14.03
C ASP A 21 22.89 22.69 -14.37
N GLY A 22 24.19 22.71 -14.17
CA GLY A 22 25.08 23.87 -14.30
C GLY A 22 25.67 24.32 -12.97
N GLU A 23 24.96 24.10 -11.87
CA GLU A 23 25.39 24.47 -10.51
C GLU A 23 25.62 23.26 -9.61
N LYS A 24 24.75 22.26 -9.68
CA LYS A 24 24.79 21.10 -8.78
C LYS A 24 24.32 19.82 -9.46
N VAL A 25 24.72 18.70 -8.85
CA VAL A 25 24.29 17.36 -9.26
C VAL A 25 22.93 17.06 -8.65
N LYS A 26 21.99 16.60 -9.48
CA LYS A 26 20.61 16.26 -9.09
C LYS A 26 20.24 14.87 -9.61
N VAL A 27 19.30 14.23 -8.93
CA VAL A 27 18.66 13.01 -9.41
C VAL A 27 17.68 13.37 -10.52
N ALA A 28 17.74 12.70 -11.65
CA ALA A 28 16.83 12.92 -12.76
C ALA A 28 15.41 12.41 -12.42
N ARG A 29 15.34 11.16 -11.92
CA ARG A 29 14.13 10.52 -11.39
C ARG A 29 14.50 9.39 -10.43
N GLY A 30 13.66 9.20 -9.39
CA GLY A 30 13.80 8.12 -8.43
C GLY A 30 13.13 6.85 -8.93
N VAL A 31 13.79 6.14 -9.86
CA VAL A 31 13.30 4.86 -10.41
C VAL A 31 14.23 3.71 -10.04
N ASN A 32 13.65 2.54 -9.84
CA ASN A 32 14.37 1.29 -9.59
C ASN A 32 14.69 0.54 -10.90
N SER A 33 15.23 -0.67 -10.79
CA SER A 33 15.63 -1.51 -11.95
C SER A 33 14.47 -2.31 -12.57
N LEU A 34 13.24 -2.16 -12.11
CA LEU A 34 12.09 -2.90 -12.63
C LEU A 34 11.81 -2.47 -14.08
N GLN A 35 11.95 -3.37 -15.04
CA GLN A 35 11.70 -3.10 -16.46
C GLN A 35 10.36 -3.69 -16.91
N THR A 36 10.06 -4.92 -16.48
CA THR A 36 8.86 -5.62 -16.90
C THR A 36 7.73 -5.38 -15.91
N THR A 37 6.63 -4.83 -16.40
CA THR A 37 5.40 -4.66 -15.63
C THR A 37 4.47 -5.84 -15.85
N THR A 38 3.74 -6.23 -14.81
CA THR A 38 2.68 -7.24 -14.84
C THR A 38 1.35 -6.57 -14.52
N GLN A 39 0.24 -7.31 -14.63
CA GLN A 39 -1.07 -6.79 -14.28
C GLN A 39 -1.14 -6.31 -12.82
N ASP A 40 -0.43 -7.00 -11.91
CA ASP A 40 -0.38 -6.67 -10.49
C ASP A 40 0.70 -5.64 -10.13
N LYS A 41 1.73 -5.49 -10.97
CA LYS A 41 2.86 -4.56 -10.78
C LYS A 41 2.97 -3.61 -11.97
N GLY A 42 2.16 -2.55 -11.92
CA GLY A 42 2.16 -1.50 -12.93
C GLY A 42 3.36 -0.54 -12.83
N ASP A 43 3.33 0.54 -13.59
CA ASP A 43 4.43 1.53 -13.66
C ASP A 43 4.74 2.23 -12.32
N ALA A 44 3.78 2.29 -11.40
CA ALA A 44 4.02 2.84 -10.06
C ALA A 44 5.12 2.08 -9.30
N TRP A 45 5.25 0.76 -9.52
CA TRP A 45 6.28 -0.07 -8.89
C TRP A 45 7.71 0.21 -9.39
N LYS A 46 7.85 0.97 -10.48
CA LYS A 46 9.16 1.44 -10.96
C LYS A 46 9.71 2.58 -10.10
N LYS A 47 8.89 3.24 -9.30
CA LYS A 47 9.29 4.37 -8.47
C LYS A 47 9.78 3.92 -7.10
N ILE A 48 10.98 4.35 -6.74
CA ILE A 48 11.60 4.02 -5.44
C ILE A 48 10.69 4.45 -4.29
N LYS A 49 10.14 5.67 -4.34
CA LYS A 49 9.23 6.19 -3.31
C LYS A 49 8.03 5.25 -3.06
N MET A 50 7.44 4.71 -4.12
CA MET A 50 6.28 3.83 -3.99
C MET A 50 6.65 2.52 -3.28
N VAL A 51 7.78 1.92 -3.66
CA VAL A 51 8.26 0.67 -3.06
C VAL A 51 8.65 0.89 -1.59
N GLU A 52 9.40 1.94 -1.29
CA GLU A 52 9.80 2.30 0.08
C GLU A 52 8.60 2.51 1.01
N VAL A 53 7.57 3.23 0.54
CA VAL A 53 6.36 3.44 1.34
C VAL A 53 5.60 2.13 1.56
N MET A 54 5.51 1.25 0.56
CA MET A 54 4.89 -0.06 0.70
C MET A 54 5.65 -0.94 1.70
N ASP A 55 6.97 -1.00 1.61
CA ASP A 55 7.83 -1.77 2.50
C ASP A 55 7.77 -1.24 3.94
N MET A 56 7.75 0.09 4.11
CA MET A 56 7.56 0.74 5.41
C MET A 56 6.24 0.33 6.04
N ILE A 57 5.12 0.48 5.32
CA ILE A 57 3.78 0.14 5.83
C ILE A 57 3.70 -1.34 6.19
N GLN A 58 4.22 -2.23 5.33
CA GLN A 58 4.25 -3.66 5.59
C GLN A 58 5.05 -4.00 6.86
N THR A 59 6.20 -3.38 7.01
CA THR A 59 7.09 -3.61 8.16
C THR A 59 6.47 -3.11 9.45
N ASP A 60 5.92 -1.89 9.45
CA ASP A 60 5.30 -1.29 10.63
C ASP A 60 4.07 -2.08 11.10
N ILE A 61 3.19 -2.46 10.17
CA ILE A 61 2.02 -3.28 10.51
C ILE A 61 2.45 -4.66 11.03
N ARG A 62 3.41 -5.31 10.38
CA ARG A 62 3.92 -6.62 10.81
C ARG A 62 4.51 -6.55 12.21
N THR A 63 5.42 -5.60 12.45
CA THR A 63 6.09 -5.44 13.75
C THR A 63 5.07 -5.16 14.85
N THR A 64 4.15 -4.21 14.61
CA THR A 64 3.11 -3.88 15.57
C THR A 64 2.18 -5.08 15.85
N ALA A 65 1.81 -5.84 14.82
CA ALA A 65 0.99 -7.04 14.99
C ALA A 65 1.71 -8.10 15.83
N GLN A 66 2.99 -8.36 15.56
CA GLN A 66 3.80 -9.31 16.31
C GLN A 66 3.99 -8.88 17.77
N ASP A 67 4.30 -7.61 18.00
CA ASP A 67 4.62 -7.10 19.33
C ASP A 67 3.39 -6.90 20.21
N SER A 68 2.24 -6.60 19.62
CA SER A 68 1.07 -6.13 20.39
C SER A 68 -0.16 -7.02 20.30
N TYR A 69 -0.32 -7.85 19.26
CA TYR A 69 -1.55 -8.61 19.02
C TYR A 69 -1.35 -10.12 19.02
N ILE A 70 -0.34 -10.63 18.29
CA ILE A 70 -0.13 -12.08 18.12
C ILE A 70 0.21 -12.73 19.47
N GLY A 71 -0.59 -13.75 19.84
CA GLY A 71 -0.44 -14.47 21.10
C GLY A 71 -0.94 -13.74 22.35
N LYS A 72 -1.44 -12.50 22.21
CA LYS A 72 -1.93 -11.68 23.34
C LYS A 72 -3.45 -11.55 23.38
N TYR A 73 -4.11 -11.56 22.23
CA TYR A 73 -5.55 -11.42 22.11
C TYR A 73 -6.19 -12.67 21.55
N ALA A 74 -7.35 -13.02 22.07
CA ALA A 74 -8.18 -14.10 21.50
C ALA A 74 -8.74 -13.67 20.14
N ASN A 75 -8.89 -14.60 19.20
CA ASN A 75 -9.46 -14.33 17.88
C ASN A 75 -10.99 -14.20 17.95
N SER A 76 -11.47 -13.13 18.57
CA SER A 76 -12.88 -12.74 18.59
C SER A 76 -13.14 -11.65 17.54
N TYR A 77 -14.41 -11.49 17.15
CA TYR A 77 -14.83 -10.41 16.24
C TYR A 77 -14.42 -9.02 16.77
N ASP A 78 -14.64 -8.76 18.06
CA ASP A 78 -14.29 -7.49 18.68
C ASP A 78 -12.79 -7.20 18.61
N ASN A 79 -11.95 -8.20 18.84
CA ASN A 79 -10.50 -8.06 18.74
C ASN A 79 -10.02 -7.89 17.29
N LYS A 80 -10.71 -8.50 16.30
CA LYS A 80 -10.49 -8.22 14.89
C LYS A 80 -10.82 -6.75 14.58
N CYS A 81 -11.92 -6.23 15.10
CA CYS A 81 -12.31 -4.81 14.93
C CYS A 81 -11.32 -3.83 15.60
N LEU A 82 -10.78 -4.17 16.77
CA LEU A 82 -9.72 -3.39 17.41
C LEU A 82 -8.46 -3.32 16.55
N LEU A 83 -8.03 -4.45 15.98
CA LEU A 83 -6.88 -4.49 15.07
C LEU A 83 -7.13 -3.67 13.79
N VAL A 84 -8.31 -3.80 13.18
CA VAL A 84 -8.72 -2.98 12.03
C VAL A 84 -8.66 -1.49 12.35
N THR A 85 -9.17 -1.10 13.53
CA THR A 85 -9.17 0.30 13.98
C THR A 85 -7.75 0.83 14.19
N ALA A 86 -6.87 0.02 14.78
CA ALA A 86 -5.47 0.40 14.99
C ALA A 86 -4.72 0.59 13.67
N ILE A 87 -4.88 -0.34 12.72
CA ILE A 87 -4.28 -0.22 11.37
C ILE A 87 -4.83 1.01 10.66
N LYS A 88 -6.15 1.25 10.72
CA LYS A 88 -6.75 2.43 10.11
C LYS A 88 -6.21 3.73 10.73
N GLY A 89 -6.06 3.78 12.05
CA GLY A 89 -5.46 4.94 12.75
C GLY A 89 -4.04 5.23 12.27
N TYR A 90 -3.21 4.21 12.09
CA TYR A 90 -1.87 4.33 11.51
C TYR A 90 -1.92 4.90 10.09
N LEU A 91 -2.76 4.35 9.20
CA LEU A 91 -2.89 4.83 7.81
C LEU A 91 -3.40 6.27 7.73
N VAL A 92 -4.33 6.67 8.59
CA VAL A 92 -4.79 8.07 8.70
C VAL A 92 -3.64 9.00 9.13
N GLY A 93 -2.75 8.55 10.01
CA GLY A 93 -1.52 9.29 10.33
C GLY A 93 -0.62 9.52 9.12
N LEU A 94 -0.50 8.53 8.24
CA LEU A 94 0.24 8.66 6.96
C LEU A 94 -0.48 9.58 5.97
N GLU A 95 -1.81 9.62 5.96
CA GLU A 95 -2.58 10.60 5.17
C GLU A 95 -2.32 12.03 5.66
N GLN A 96 -2.33 12.25 6.97
CA GLN A 96 -2.06 13.57 7.57
C GLN A 96 -0.63 14.05 7.29
N SER A 97 0.33 13.14 7.20
CA SER A 97 1.72 13.45 6.84
C SER A 97 1.93 13.64 5.32
N GLY A 98 0.89 13.47 4.50
CA GLY A 98 0.97 13.64 3.04
C GLY A 98 1.72 12.51 2.32
N ILE A 99 1.86 11.35 2.93
CA ILE A 99 2.40 10.14 2.31
C ILE A 99 1.31 9.43 1.51
N LEU A 100 0.11 9.33 2.10
CA LEU A 100 -1.08 8.80 1.44
C LEU A 100 -2.05 9.93 1.06
N GLN A 101 -2.88 9.67 0.07
CA GLN A 101 -3.95 10.60 -0.30
C GLN A 101 -5.00 10.63 0.81
N ALA A 102 -5.36 11.83 1.26
CA ALA A 102 -6.35 12.03 2.31
C ALA A 102 -7.69 11.35 1.98
N GLY A 103 -8.24 10.60 2.93
CA GLY A 103 -9.50 9.88 2.81
C GLY A 103 -9.47 8.67 1.86
N SER A 104 -8.30 8.22 1.42
CA SER A 104 -8.20 7.08 0.49
C SER A 104 -7.97 5.73 1.19
N SER A 105 -7.62 5.75 2.46
CA SER A 105 -7.33 4.52 3.19
C SER A 105 -8.61 3.84 3.66
N SER A 106 -8.74 2.56 3.37
CA SER A 106 -9.77 1.71 3.96
C SER A 106 -9.14 0.44 4.49
N VAL A 107 -9.66 -0.04 5.62
CA VAL A 107 -9.23 -1.30 6.25
C VAL A 107 -10.48 -2.05 6.68
N GLY A 108 -10.50 -3.35 6.46
CA GLY A 108 -11.61 -4.19 6.84
C GLY A 108 -11.22 -5.65 6.97
N ILE A 109 -12.21 -6.47 7.34
CA ILE A 109 -12.07 -7.92 7.32
C ILE A 109 -12.22 -8.37 5.86
N ASP A 110 -11.27 -9.14 5.37
CA ASP A 110 -11.29 -9.74 4.04
C ASP A 110 -12.32 -10.88 4.01
N LEU A 111 -13.49 -10.56 3.49
CA LEU A 111 -14.61 -11.51 3.40
C LEU A 111 -14.29 -12.67 2.49
N ALA A 112 -13.64 -12.41 1.35
CA ALA A 112 -13.38 -13.45 0.36
C ALA A 112 -12.42 -14.53 0.90
N HIS A 113 -11.32 -14.10 1.52
CA HIS A 113 -10.37 -15.04 2.12
C HIS A 113 -10.94 -15.71 3.38
N GLN A 114 -11.74 -15.00 4.18
CA GLN A 114 -12.39 -15.59 5.36
C GLN A 114 -13.42 -16.63 4.96
N GLU A 115 -14.25 -16.37 3.95
CA GLU A 115 -15.21 -17.31 3.39
C GLU A 115 -14.51 -18.54 2.81
N ALA A 116 -13.48 -18.34 1.98
CA ALA A 116 -12.70 -19.44 1.42
C ALA A 116 -12.09 -20.33 2.50
N TYR A 117 -11.60 -19.74 3.61
CA TYR A 117 -11.12 -20.50 4.74
C TYR A 117 -12.23 -21.30 5.42
N LEU A 118 -13.39 -20.70 5.69
CA LEU A 118 -14.55 -21.39 6.31
C LEU A 118 -15.00 -22.58 5.45
N GLN A 119 -15.08 -22.41 4.14
CA GLN A 119 -15.38 -23.49 3.21
C GLN A 119 -14.33 -24.61 3.27
N SER A 120 -13.04 -24.26 3.38
CA SER A 120 -11.94 -25.23 3.45
C SER A 120 -11.98 -26.09 4.71
N VAL A 121 -12.56 -25.59 5.80
CA VAL A 121 -12.76 -26.34 7.05
C VAL A 121 -14.14 -26.99 7.15
N GLY A 122 -14.91 -26.99 6.05
CA GLY A 122 -16.18 -27.71 5.93
C GLY A 122 -17.42 -26.95 6.43
N THR A 123 -17.32 -25.62 6.64
CA THR A 123 -18.46 -24.78 7.00
C THR A 123 -19.24 -24.40 5.75
N ASP A 124 -20.55 -24.64 5.72
CA ASP A 124 -21.42 -24.19 4.63
C ASP A 124 -21.71 -22.69 4.76
N THR A 125 -21.09 -21.88 3.90
CA THR A 125 -21.24 -20.42 3.87
C THR A 125 -22.39 -19.94 2.99
N SER A 126 -23.03 -20.83 2.22
CA SER A 126 -24.01 -20.45 1.19
C SER A 126 -25.25 -19.73 1.73
N LYS A 127 -25.54 -19.91 3.02
CA LYS A 127 -26.68 -19.30 3.73
C LYS A 127 -26.28 -18.21 4.72
N MET A 128 -24.99 -17.95 4.87
CA MET A 128 -24.47 -16.97 5.82
C MET A 128 -24.52 -15.57 5.22
N SER A 129 -24.97 -14.61 6.02
CA SER A 129 -24.84 -13.20 5.70
C SER A 129 -23.37 -12.75 5.79
N GLN A 130 -23.03 -11.62 5.18
CA GLN A 130 -21.68 -11.04 5.28
C GLN A 130 -21.27 -10.79 6.75
N GLN A 131 -22.22 -10.42 7.61
CA GLN A 131 -21.95 -10.19 9.01
C GLN A 131 -21.62 -11.49 9.75
N GLU A 132 -22.37 -12.55 9.49
CA GLU A 132 -22.11 -13.87 10.06
C GLU A 132 -20.74 -14.42 9.61
N ILE A 133 -20.36 -14.19 8.36
CA ILE A 133 -19.01 -14.54 7.87
C ILE A 133 -17.94 -13.77 8.66
N LYS A 134 -18.08 -12.44 8.89
CA LYS A 134 -17.13 -11.63 9.67
C LYS A 134 -16.98 -12.11 11.11
N GLU A 135 -18.09 -12.51 11.73
CA GLU A 135 -18.14 -12.96 13.12
C GLU A 135 -17.71 -14.43 13.29
N ALA A 136 -17.69 -15.19 12.21
CA ALA A 136 -17.36 -16.60 12.23
C ALA A 136 -15.97 -16.85 12.83
N ASN A 137 -15.88 -17.98 13.56
CA ASN A 137 -14.63 -18.41 14.17
C ASN A 137 -13.66 -18.92 13.09
N THR A 138 -12.51 -18.29 12.98
CA THR A 138 -11.44 -18.64 12.05
C THR A 138 -10.22 -19.25 12.76
N ALA A 139 -10.43 -19.88 13.91
CA ALA A 139 -9.40 -20.48 14.75
C ALA A 139 -8.27 -19.46 15.08
N ASP A 140 -7.06 -19.70 14.61
CA ASP A 140 -5.87 -18.86 14.84
C ASP A 140 -5.62 -17.83 13.72
N LYS A 141 -6.50 -17.76 12.72
CA LYS A 141 -6.29 -16.96 11.52
C LYS A 141 -7.16 -15.70 11.50
N VAL A 142 -6.56 -14.59 11.11
CA VAL A 142 -7.26 -13.32 10.86
C VAL A 142 -6.98 -12.89 9.44
N PHE A 143 -8.04 -12.59 8.69
CA PHE A 143 -7.98 -12.15 7.31
C PHE A 143 -8.40 -10.69 7.24
N LEU A 144 -7.47 -9.80 6.85
CA LEU A 144 -7.71 -8.37 6.73
C LEU A 144 -7.34 -7.92 5.33
N GLU A 145 -8.09 -6.94 4.85
CA GLU A 145 -7.78 -6.22 3.61
C GLU A 145 -7.58 -4.74 3.90
N ALA A 146 -6.67 -4.13 3.17
CA ALA A 146 -6.45 -2.69 3.23
C ALA A 146 -6.29 -2.14 1.81
N SER A 147 -6.94 -1.00 1.53
CA SER A 147 -6.75 -0.25 0.31
C SER A 147 -6.17 1.11 0.65
N ILE A 148 -5.11 1.50 -0.05
CA ILE A 148 -4.40 2.75 0.15
C ILE A 148 -4.05 3.39 -1.19
N LYS A 149 -3.86 4.70 -1.20
CA LYS A 149 -3.36 5.42 -2.37
C LYS A 149 -2.17 6.28 -1.98
N ILE A 150 -0.99 5.88 -2.41
CA ILE A 150 0.26 6.56 -2.13
C ILE A 150 0.37 7.81 -3.02
N LEU A 151 0.76 8.94 -2.44
CA LEU A 151 1.02 10.17 -3.18
C LEU A 151 2.43 10.15 -3.77
N ASP A 152 2.49 10.42 -5.06
CA ASP A 152 3.76 10.57 -5.78
C ASP A 152 4.41 11.94 -5.52
N ALA A 153 5.68 12.08 -5.87
CA ALA A 153 6.37 13.35 -5.85
C ALA A 153 5.99 14.19 -7.09
N ILE A 154 5.95 15.52 -6.94
CA ILE A 154 5.84 16.43 -8.08
C ILE A 154 7.18 16.38 -8.84
N GLU A 155 7.15 15.87 -10.06
CA GLU A 155 8.34 15.71 -10.89
C GLU A 155 8.34 16.61 -12.12
N ASP A 156 7.14 16.88 -12.69
CA ASP A 156 6.97 17.71 -13.87
C ASP A 156 5.96 18.83 -13.61
N ILE A 157 6.34 20.05 -13.91
CA ILE A 157 5.48 21.24 -13.80
C ILE A 157 5.29 21.83 -15.22
N SER A 158 4.03 21.97 -15.63
CA SER A 158 3.65 22.70 -16.85
C SER A 158 2.88 23.95 -16.46
N LEU A 159 3.39 25.12 -16.80
CA LEU A 159 2.78 26.42 -16.53
C LEU A 159 2.45 27.12 -17.84
N ASN A 160 1.18 27.42 -18.07
CA ASN A 160 0.72 28.26 -19.17
C ASN A 160 0.38 29.65 -18.60
N ILE A 161 0.99 30.69 -19.17
CA ILE A 161 0.72 32.10 -18.84
C ILE A 161 0.07 32.74 -20.06
N THR A 162 -1.16 33.27 -19.89
CA THR A 162 -1.86 34.05 -20.88
C THR A 162 -1.81 35.52 -20.45
N ILE A 163 -1.41 36.43 -21.35
CA ILE A 163 -1.34 37.87 -21.14
C ILE A 163 -2.53 38.53 -21.84
#